data_71b5819260fd4cffc07a0899fb9af322
#
_entry.id   71b5819260fd4cffc07a0899fb9af322
#
_cell.length_a   1.000
_cell.length_b   1.000
_cell.length_c   1.000
_cell.angle_alpha   90.00
_cell.angle_beta   90.00
_cell.angle_gamma   90.00
#
_symmetry.space_group_name_H-M   'P 1'
#
loop_
_entity.id
_entity.type
_entity.pdbx_description
1 polymer ?
#
loop_
_entity_poly.entity_id
_entity_poly.type
_entity_poly.pdbx_seq_one_letter_code
_entity_poly.pdbx_strand_id
1 'polypeptide(L)'
;FFFQPEDGIRYRSPSRGLGDVYKRQPLMRWLARSKLRSQLKNVYDVRSMQDVIAEYMDKMIHDTTTKLTHSGMENLEKGRNYLFISNHRDITMDPAFVNYMLYHAGYETLQIAIGDNLLKKPFVTDLMRLNKSFIVQRSLKGRELLQALKTLSEYIHHCIHNGQNVWIAQREGRAKDGIDKTDPALLKMLAMGRRELSLGDSLSELHLVPVAISYEFDACDVLKAEELHAIEKDGSFTKNEQTDIHSIVTGMIGFKGHVHVGFGSELGINSDEPELIAELIDEQILKNYRLSDANYIAAEMLKKKGELFDPALDAVIKEKVISEEVREIFFERISKTQPALVKHLLFGYANPLINKLKSDLEL
;
A
#
# COMPACT_ATOMS: atom_id res chain seq x y z
N PHE A 1 7.41 -4.35 18.59
CA PHE A 1 7.56 -5.25 17.45
C PHE A 1 8.92 -5.05 16.83
N PHE A 2 9.95 -5.72 17.35
CA PHE A 2 11.28 -5.74 16.74
C PHE A 2 11.76 -7.17 16.76
N PHE A 3 11.72 -7.81 15.60
CA PHE A 3 12.51 -9.00 15.33
C PHE A 3 13.80 -8.54 14.66
N GLN A 4 14.94 -8.88 15.27
CA GLN A 4 16.20 -8.91 14.54
C GLN A 4 16.21 -10.21 13.72
N PRO A 5 16.59 -10.18 12.44
CA PRO A 5 16.94 -11.41 11.73
C PRO A 5 18.32 -11.85 12.21
N GLU A 6 18.37 -12.82 13.10
CA GLU A 6 19.57 -13.58 13.37
C GLU A 6 19.61 -14.74 12.39
N ASP A 7 20.65 -14.75 11.60
CA ASP A 7 21.28 -15.84 10.86
C ASP A 7 20.50 -17.11 10.54
N GLY A 8 20.43 -17.40 9.25
CA GLY A 8 20.39 -18.72 8.64
C GLY A 8 19.61 -19.82 9.36
N ILE A 9 18.29 -19.87 9.23
CA ILE A 9 17.50 -21.01 9.71
C ILE A 9 17.78 -22.22 8.84
N ARG A 10 18.79 -23.01 9.25
CA ARG A 10 18.87 -24.42 8.85
C ARG A 10 17.74 -25.18 9.54
N TYR A 11 16.84 -25.74 8.76
CA TYR A 11 15.86 -26.71 9.26
C TYR A 11 16.57 -27.86 9.98
N ARG A 12 16.48 -27.88 11.31
CA ARG A 12 16.76 -29.04 12.13
C ARG A 12 15.48 -29.47 12.84
N SER A 13 15.21 -30.76 12.77
CA SER A 13 14.06 -31.49 13.33
C SER A 13 13.56 -30.97 14.68
N PRO A 14 12.21 -30.94 14.90
CA PRO A 14 11.61 -30.37 16.10
C PRO A 14 11.56 -31.40 17.24
N SER A 15 12.57 -31.47 18.11
CA SER A 15 12.42 -32.19 19.37
C SER A 15 13.27 -31.74 20.56
N ARG A 16 14.08 -30.67 20.46
CA ARG A 16 14.82 -30.16 21.62
C ARG A 16 14.97 -28.62 21.55
N GLY A 17 13.97 -27.83 21.91
CA GLY A 17 14.14 -26.38 21.87
C GLY A 17 12.93 -25.53 22.29
N LEU A 18 11.74 -26.06 22.30
CA LEU A 18 10.55 -25.29 22.69
C LEU A 18 10.58 -24.75 24.13
N GLY A 19 11.22 -25.45 25.06
CA GLY A 19 11.35 -25.02 26.46
C GLY A 19 12.24 -23.79 26.68
N ASP A 20 13.28 -23.61 25.86
CA ASP A 20 14.21 -22.49 26.00
C ASP A 20 13.70 -21.18 25.34
N VAL A 21 12.91 -21.28 24.29
CA VAL A 21 12.26 -20.13 23.64
C VAL A 21 11.26 -19.49 24.59
N TYR A 22 10.44 -20.28 25.30
CA TYR A 22 9.50 -19.77 26.29
C TYR A 22 10.15 -19.12 27.51
N LYS A 23 11.30 -19.59 27.94
CA LYS A 23 12.06 -19.00 29.07
C LYS A 23 12.70 -17.67 28.74
N ARG A 24 13.04 -17.41 27.47
CA ARG A 24 13.65 -16.14 27.01
C ARG A 24 12.63 -15.04 26.70
N GLN A 25 11.35 -15.37 26.52
CA GLN A 25 10.31 -14.38 26.20
C GLN A 25 10.18 -13.21 27.22
N PRO A 26 10.23 -13.41 28.54
CA PRO A 26 10.12 -12.30 29.49
C PRO A 26 11.30 -11.33 29.40
N LEU A 27 12.53 -11.85 29.22
CA LEU A 27 13.74 -11.03 29.07
C LEU A 27 13.72 -10.25 27.75
N MET A 28 13.36 -10.90 26.66
CA MET A 28 13.22 -10.26 25.35
C MET A 28 12.12 -9.18 25.35
N ARG A 29 10.99 -9.44 26.01
CA ARG A 29 9.94 -8.43 26.20
C ARG A 29 10.41 -7.26 27.04
N TRP A 30 11.18 -7.50 28.09
CA TRP A 30 11.73 -6.46 28.95
C TRP A 30 12.75 -5.61 28.19
N LEU A 31 13.67 -6.21 27.44
CA LEU A 31 14.64 -5.51 26.58
C LEU A 31 13.94 -4.67 25.51
N ALA A 32 12.95 -5.23 24.82
CA ALA A 32 12.17 -4.51 23.82
C ALA A 32 11.42 -3.32 24.43
N ARG A 33 10.79 -3.51 25.60
CA ARG A 33 10.13 -2.42 26.35
C ARG A 33 11.11 -1.34 26.82
N SER A 34 12.29 -1.74 27.29
CA SER A 34 13.31 -0.80 27.75
C SER A 34 13.83 0.03 26.59
N LYS A 35 14.11 -0.60 25.43
CA LYS A 35 14.53 0.09 24.21
C LYS A 35 13.46 1.05 23.71
N LEU A 36 12.22 0.60 23.63
CA LEU A 36 11.09 1.45 23.21
C LEU A 36 10.89 2.64 24.16
N ARG A 37 10.94 2.42 25.47
CA ARG A 37 10.85 3.50 26.46
C ARG A 37 11.98 4.50 26.31
N SER A 38 13.22 4.04 26.02
CA SER A 38 14.35 4.92 25.80
C SER A 38 14.17 5.80 24.57
N GLN A 39 13.64 5.22 23.48
CA GLN A 39 13.40 5.95 22.23
C GLN A 39 12.22 6.92 22.33
N LEU A 40 11.17 6.56 23.09
CA LEU A 40 10.01 7.43 23.31
C LEU A 40 10.24 8.47 24.44
N LYS A 41 11.37 8.43 25.13
CA LYS A 41 11.65 9.35 26.26
C LYS A 41 11.65 10.82 25.87
N ASN A 42 12.01 11.11 24.62
CA ASN A 42 12.10 12.46 24.07
C ASN A 42 10.94 12.79 23.11
N VAL A 43 9.88 11.99 23.11
CA VAL A 43 8.68 12.23 22.29
C VAL A 43 7.68 13.02 23.13
N TYR A 44 7.46 14.27 22.76
CA TYR A 44 6.56 15.19 23.46
C TYR A 44 5.41 15.69 22.59
N ASP A 45 5.54 15.56 21.27
CA ASP A 45 4.57 16.02 20.29
C ASP A 45 4.57 15.15 19.04
N VAL A 46 3.68 15.48 18.08
CA VAL A 46 3.55 14.76 16.81
C VAL A 46 4.85 14.80 16.02
N ARG A 47 5.58 15.92 16.01
CA ARG A 47 6.80 16.07 15.23
C ARG A 47 7.92 15.16 15.74
N SER A 48 8.19 15.17 17.03
CA SER A 48 9.18 14.27 17.63
C SER A 48 8.82 12.79 17.46
N MET A 49 7.51 12.46 17.38
CA MET A 49 7.09 11.11 17.02
C MET A 49 7.38 10.79 15.56
N GLN A 50 7.16 11.73 14.64
CA GLN A 50 7.47 11.57 13.21
C GLN A 50 8.98 11.38 12.98
N ASP A 51 9.84 12.08 13.75
CA ASP A 51 11.30 11.90 13.69
C ASP A 51 11.69 10.45 14.07
N VAL A 52 11.12 9.91 15.15
CA VAL A 52 11.32 8.50 15.53
C VAL A 52 10.83 7.54 14.45
N ILE A 53 9.67 7.82 13.85
CA ILE A 53 9.14 6.98 12.76
C ILE A 53 10.07 7.04 11.55
N ALA A 54 10.62 8.21 11.21
CA ALA A 54 11.54 8.36 10.09
C ALA A 54 12.80 7.50 10.27
N GLU A 55 13.41 7.48 11.46
CA GLU A 55 14.56 6.60 11.76
C GLU A 55 14.23 5.11 11.56
N TYR A 56 13.01 4.68 11.95
CA TYR A 56 12.57 3.32 11.70
C TYR A 56 12.35 3.03 10.23
N MET A 57 11.79 3.99 9.51
CA MET A 57 11.60 3.89 8.07
C MET A 57 12.94 3.79 7.34
N ASP A 58 13.94 4.61 7.71
CA ASP A 58 15.30 4.52 7.15
C ASP A 58 15.87 3.12 7.28
N LYS A 59 15.80 2.55 8.48
CA LYS A 59 16.28 1.19 8.74
C LYS A 59 15.49 0.16 7.93
N MET A 60 14.17 0.22 7.94
CA MET A 60 13.31 -0.72 7.22
C MET A 60 13.56 -0.66 5.71
N ILE A 61 13.68 0.55 5.15
CA ILE A 61 14.00 0.78 3.74
C ILE A 61 15.36 0.14 3.42
N HIS A 62 16.39 0.42 4.23
CA HIS A 62 17.72 -0.17 4.06
C HIS A 62 17.69 -1.70 4.07
N ASP A 63 16.94 -2.30 5.01
CA ASP A 63 16.94 -3.74 5.23
C ASP A 63 16.06 -4.51 4.23
N THR A 64 15.06 -3.85 3.60
CA THR A 64 14.03 -4.54 2.81
C THR A 64 13.89 -4.05 1.36
N THR A 65 14.65 -3.03 0.95
CA THR A 65 14.61 -2.51 -0.42
C THR A 65 16.02 -2.42 -1.01
N THR A 66 16.14 -2.62 -2.32
CA THR A 66 17.39 -2.33 -3.04
C THR A 66 17.49 -0.86 -3.37
N LYS A 67 16.35 -0.22 -3.61
CA LYS A 67 16.26 1.20 -3.98
C LYS A 67 14.87 1.73 -3.66
N LEU A 68 14.82 2.97 -3.17
CA LEU A 68 13.60 3.74 -3.04
C LEU A 68 13.71 5.02 -3.88
N THR A 69 12.77 5.24 -4.79
CA THR A 69 12.77 6.39 -5.70
C THR A 69 11.40 7.04 -5.77
N HIS A 70 11.36 8.27 -6.22
CA HIS A 70 10.12 8.98 -6.53
C HIS A 70 10.22 9.75 -7.85
N SER A 71 9.08 10.20 -8.36
CA SER A 71 8.95 11.13 -9.48
C SER A 71 7.71 11.99 -9.28
N GLY A 72 7.61 13.10 -10.01
CA GLY A 72 6.43 13.96 -10.01
C GLY A 72 6.26 14.84 -8.77
N MET A 73 7.19 14.82 -7.82
CA MET A 73 7.11 15.67 -6.64
C MET A 73 7.26 17.17 -6.97
N GLU A 74 7.86 17.47 -8.08
CA GLU A 74 7.93 18.80 -8.69
C GLU A 74 6.58 19.36 -9.12
N ASN A 75 5.55 18.50 -9.23
CA ASN A 75 4.17 18.91 -9.52
C ASN A 75 3.46 19.49 -8.28
N LEU A 76 4.06 19.34 -7.09
CA LEU A 76 3.47 19.79 -5.83
C LEU A 76 3.96 21.20 -5.47
N GLU A 77 3.04 22.11 -5.23
CA GLU A 77 3.35 23.46 -4.77
C GLU A 77 3.66 23.49 -3.27
N LYS A 78 4.72 24.20 -2.88
CA LYS A 78 5.05 24.39 -1.47
C LYS A 78 3.98 25.24 -0.77
N GLY A 79 3.53 24.78 0.39
CA GLY A 79 2.51 25.46 1.18
C GLY A 79 1.07 25.17 0.76
N ARG A 80 0.87 24.38 -0.30
CA ARG A 80 -0.44 23.85 -0.67
C ARG A 80 -0.64 22.47 -0.07
N ASN A 81 -1.87 22.14 0.28
CA ASN A 81 -2.23 20.88 0.90
C ASN A 81 -3.07 20.05 -0.07
N TYR A 82 -2.88 18.74 -0.04
CA TYR A 82 -3.41 17.83 -1.02
C TYR A 82 -4.08 16.62 -0.37
N LEU A 83 -5.13 16.13 -1.00
CA LEU A 83 -5.62 14.77 -0.79
C LEU A 83 -4.88 13.85 -1.77
N PHE A 84 -3.95 13.06 -1.26
CA PHE A 84 -3.28 12.02 -2.02
C PHE A 84 -4.16 10.77 -2.08
N ILE A 85 -4.54 10.36 -3.29
CA ILE A 85 -5.28 9.13 -3.54
C ILE A 85 -4.37 8.15 -4.27
N SER A 86 -4.14 6.95 -3.71
CA SER A 86 -3.20 6.02 -4.30
C SER A 86 -3.80 4.64 -4.57
N ASN A 87 -3.17 3.91 -5.49
CA ASN A 87 -3.34 2.47 -5.53
C ASN A 87 -2.97 1.86 -4.17
N HIS A 88 -3.51 0.67 -3.87
CA HIS A 88 -3.33 0.05 -2.56
C HIS A 88 -2.81 -1.37 -2.68
N ARG A 89 -1.52 -1.54 -2.35
CA ARG A 89 -0.78 -2.80 -2.43
C ARG A 89 -0.43 -3.37 -1.07
N ASP A 90 -0.10 -2.49 -0.11
CA ASP A 90 0.30 -2.88 1.24
C ASP A 90 -0.45 -2.05 2.29
N ILE A 91 -0.90 -2.70 3.38
CA ILE A 91 -1.74 -2.05 4.41
C ILE A 91 -1.02 -0.85 5.04
N THR A 92 0.27 -1.01 5.34
CA THR A 92 1.04 -0.05 6.13
C THR A 92 2.07 0.69 5.28
N MET A 93 2.68 -0.02 4.31
CA MET A 93 3.82 0.52 3.59
C MET A 93 3.43 1.55 2.53
N ASP A 94 2.23 1.46 1.93
CA ASP A 94 1.80 2.44 0.95
C ASP A 94 1.77 3.87 1.55
N PRO A 95 0.96 4.16 2.58
CA PRO A 95 0.99 5.48 3.19
C PRO A 95 2.33 5.82 3.83
N ALA A 96 3.07 4.83 4.34
CA ALA A 96 4.37 5.05 4.96
C ALA A 96 5.42 5.56 3.96
N PHE A 97 5.48 5.00 2.74
CA PHE A 97 6.40 5.47 1.71
C PHE A 97 6.01 6.86 1.20
N VAL A 98 4.73 7.13 0.97
CA VAL A 98 4.27 8.47 0.57
C VAL A 98 4.63 9.49 1.65
N ASN A 99 4.34 9.19 2.91
CA ASN A 99 4.67 10.05 4.04
C ASN A 99 6.18 10.30 4.19
N TYR A 100 6.99 9.25 4.02
CA TYR A 100 8.45 9.32 4.07
C TYR A 100 8.99 10.27 2.99
N MET A 101 8.48 10.17 1.75
CA MET A 101 8.89 11.05 0.65
C MET A 101 8.53 12.52 0.94
N LEU A 102 7.32 12.78 1.41
CA LEU A 102 6.87 14.13 1.77
C LEU A 102 7.70 14.73 2.91
N TYR A 103 7.94 13.94 3.96
CA TYR A 103 8.75 14.36 5.12
C TYR A 103 10.14 14.80 4.69
N HIS A 104 10.87 13.97 3.93
CA HIS A 104 12.24 14.30 3.48
C HIS A 104 12.28 15.44 2.44
N ALA A 105 11.21 15.67 1.71
CA ALA A 105 11.07 16.82 0.82
C ALA A 105 10.62 18.11 1.53
N GLY A 106 10.39 18.06 2.84
CA GLY A 106 9.99 19.21 3.66
C GLY A 106 8.55 19.65 3.47
N TYR A 107 7.67 18.72 3.08
CA TYR A 107 6.22 18.92 3.11
C TYR A 107 5.63 18.51 4.46
N GLU A 108 4.41 18.99 4.75
CA GLU A 108 3.64 18.48 5.88
C GLU A 108 3.34 16.98 5.71
N THR A 109 3.46 16.25 6.82
CA THR A 109 3.17 14.83 6.90
C THR A 109 1.67 14.54 6.81
N LEU A 110 1.33 13.32 6.40
CA LEU A 110 -0.03 12.91 6.07
C LEU A 110 -0.92 12.67 7.31
N GLN A 111 -2.17 13.03 7.19
CA GLN A 111 -3.28 12.41 7.92
C GLN A 111 -3.66 11.12 7.15
N ILE A 112 -3.59 9.95 7.81
CA ILE A 112 -3.73 8.66 7.14
C ILE A 112 -5.09 8.03 7.47
N ALA A 113 -5.91 7.75 6.44
CA ALA A 113 -7.18 7.05 6.60
C ALA A 113 -6.95 5.55 6.84
N ILE A 114 -7.40 5.03 7.98
CA ILE A 114 -7.27 3.61 8.34
C ILE A 114 -8.63 3.01 8.74
N GLY A 115 -8.88 1.77 8.33
CA GLY A 115 -10.11 1.07 8.72
C GLY A 115 -10.13 0.68 10.21
N ASP A 116 -11.31 0.73 10.83
CA ASP A 116 -11.55 0.33 12.22
C ASP A 116 -11.21 -1.13 12.52
N ASN A 117 -11.20 -2.00 11.49
CA ASN A 117 -10.80 -3.39 11.59
C ASN A 117 -9.35 -3.59 12.06
N LEU A 118 -8.48 -2.59 11.87
CA LEU A 118 -7.06 -2.64 12.28
C LEU A 118 -6.83 -2.20 13.73
N LEU A 119 -7.84 -1.60 14.39
CA LEU A 119 -7.71 -0.93 15.69
C LEU A 119 -8.24 -1.75 16.87
N LYS A 120 -8.23 -3.05 16.79
CA LYS A 120 -8.78 -3.95 17.82
C LYS A 120 -8.02 -3.93 19.15
N LYS A 121 -6.78 -3.46 19.18
CA LYS A 121 -5.96 -3.38 20.41
C LYS A 121 -5.69 -1.91 20.77
N PRO A 122 -5.95 -1.48 22.02
CA PRO A 122 -5.81 -0.09 22.45
C PRO A 122 -4.45 0.53 22.08
N PHE A 123 -3.35 -0.19 22.33
CA PHE A 123 -2.01 0.33 22.02
C PHE A 123 -1.77 0.55 20.51
N VAL A 124 -2.42 -0.23 19.64
CA VAL A 124 -2.35 -0.04 18.18
C VAL A 124 -3.10 1.23 17.81
N THR A 125 -4.26 1.45 18.40
CA THR A 125 -5.04 2.68 18.22
C THR A 125 -4.24 3.93 18.63
N ASP A 126 -3.59 3.88 19.79
CA ASP A 126 -2.79 5.00 20.29
C ASP A 126 -1.58 5.27 19.38
N LEU A 127 -0.89 4.23 18.92
CA LEU A 127 0.23 4.34 17.99
C LEU A 127 -0.21 4.96 16.65
N MET A 128 -1.34 4.51 16.10
CA MET A 128 -1.88 5.03 14.85
C MET A 128 -2.31 6.50 14.98
N ARG A 129 -2.94 6.88 16.10
CA ARG A 129 -3.28 8.29 16.38
C ARG A 129 -2.07 9.18 16.50
N LEU A 130 -1.00 8.73 17.19
CA LEU A 130 0.26 9.45 17.26
C LEU A 130 0.93 9.61 15.90
N ASN A 131 0.65 8.71 14.96
CA ASN A 131 1.09 8.80 13.56
C ASN A 131 0.07 9.52 12.66
N LYS A 132 -0.68 10.47 13.20
CA LYS A 132 -1.69 11.25 12.46
C LYS A 132 -2.72 10.39 11.71
N SER A 133 -3.06 9.19 12.21
CA SER A 133 -4.07 8.37 11.55
C SER A 133 -5.46 8.66 12.10
N PHE A 134 -6.46 8.68 11.21
CA PHE A 134 -7.86 8.79 11.57
C PHE A 134 -8.65 7.55 11.11
N ILE A 135 -9.79 7.30 11.78
CA ILE A 135 -10.50 6.03 11.67
C ILE A 135 -11.62 6.14 10.66
N VAL A 136 -11.63 5.22 9.68
CA VAL A 136 -12.76 4.97 8.80
C VAL A 136 -13.63 3.88 9.39
N GLN A 137 -14.83 4.23 9.83
CA GLN A 137 -15.77 3.30 10.46
C GLN A 137 -16.48 2.46 9.38
N ARG A 138 -16.02 1.23 9.19
CA ARG A 138 -16.55 0.28 8.20
C ARG A 138 -17.54 -0.73 8.79
N SER A 139 -17.50 -0.92 10.10
CA SER A 139 -18.35 -1.88 10.82
C SER A 139 -19.81 -1.41 10.96
N LEU A 140 -20.09 -0.12 10.76
CA LEU A 140 -21.40 0.48 10.85
C LEU A 140 -22.30 0.14 9.65
N LYS A 141 -23.63 0.24 9.82
CA LYS A 141 -24.62 -0.01 8.76
C LYS A 141 -25.70 1.05 8.74
N GLY A 142 -26.42 1.15 7.61
CA GLY A 142 -27.58 2.00 7.46
C GLY A 142 -27.30 3.48 7.76
N ARG A 143 -28.13 4.12 8.57
CA ARG A 143 -28.02 5.56 8.88
C ARG A 143 -26.74 5.92 9.63
N GLU A 144 -26.26 5.06 10.51
CA GLU A 144 -25.04 5.29 11.28
C GLU A 144 -23.82 5.32 10.35
N LEU A 145 -23.75 4.41 9.38
CA LEU A 145 -22.70 4.42 8.35
C LEU A 145 -22.75 5.71 7.53
N LEU A 146 -23.93 6.13 7.06
CA LEU A 146 -24.07 7.36 6.28
C LEU A 146 -23.62 8.60 7.08
N GLN A 147 -23.96 8.66 8.37
CA GLN A 147 -23.51 9.75 9.22
C GLN A 147 -22.00 9.72 9.45
N ALA A 148 -21.42 8.54 9.66
CA ALA A 148 -19.98 8.37 9.83
C ALA A 148 -19.21 8.76 8.54
N LEU A 149 -19.70 8.38 7.37
CA LEU A 149 -19.11 8.75 6.07
C LEU A 149 -19.21 10.27 5.82
N LYS A 150 -20.32 10.90 6.19
CA LYS A 150 -20.45 12.36 6.14
C LYS A 150 -19.43 13.04 7.04
N THR A 151 -19.34 12.62 8.30
CA THR A 151 -18.35 13.16 9.26
C THR A 151 -16.91 12.94 8.77
N LEU A 152 -16.63 11.80 8.14
CA LEU A 152 -15.34 11.51 7.53
C LEU A 152 -15.02 12.51 6.41
N SER A 153 -15.97 12.74 5.50
CA SER A 153 -15.84 13.74 4.42
C SER A 153 -15.58 15.13 4.98
N GLU A 154 -16.40 15.58 5.95
CA GLU A 154 -16.22 16.86 6.63
C GLU A 154 -14.84 17.00 7.28
N TYR A 155 -14.34 15.93 7.90
CA TYR A 155 -13.01 15.90 8.50
C TYR A 155 -11.89 16.02 7.46
N ILE A 156 -12.00 15.32 6.32
CA ILE A 156 -11.02 15.39 5.23
C ILE A 156 -10.95 16.83 4.66
N HIS A 157 -12.10 17.45 4.36
CA HIS A 157 -12.15 18.84 3.93
C HIS A 157 -11.55 19.78 4.98
N HIS A 158 -11.89 19.57 6.26
CA HIS A 158 -11.30 20.34 7.36
C HIS A 158 -9.79 20.23 7.39
N CYS A 159 -9.21 19.01 7.22
CA CYS A 159 -7.76 18.82 7.18
C CYS A 159 -7.12 19.63 6.05
N ILE A 160 -7.62 19.51 4.82
CA ILE A 160 -7.06 20.22 3.66
C ILE A 160 -7.12 21.74 3.86
N HIS A 161 -8.26 22.30 4.30
CA HIS A 161 -8.42 23.73 4.55
C HIS A 161 -7.55 24.26 5.72
N ASN A 162 -7.17 23.38 6.66
CA ASN A 162 -6.35 23.75 7.84
C ASN A 162 -4.87 23.37 7.70
N GLY A 163 -4.37 23.26 6.49
CA GLY A 163 -2.93 23.12 6.28
C GLY A 163 -2.40 21.70 6.44
N GLN A 164 -3.24 20.67 6.28
CA GLN A 164 -2.86 19.28 6.48
C GLN A 164 -3.07 18.46 5.22
N ASN A 165 -2.07 17.67 4.85
CA ASN A 165 -2.19 16.68 3.78
C ASN A 165 -2.95 15.45 4.27
N VAL A 166 -3.71 14.82 3.38
CA VAL A 166 -4.46 13.58 3.66
C VAL A 166 -4.06 12.51 2.67
N TRP A 167 -3.96 11.27 3.14
CA TRP A 167 -3.82 10.09 2.27
C TRP A 167 -5.01 9.15 2.43
N ILE A 168 -5.52 8.68 1.29
CA ILE A 168 -6.55 7.65 1.22
C ILE A 168 -6.24 6.67 0.08
N ALA A 169 -6.60 5.41 0.27
CA ALA A 169 -6.54 4.41 -0.80
C ALA A 169 -7.68 4.63 -1.81
N GLN A 170 -7.43 4.39 -3.09
CA GLN A 170 -8.41 4.56 -4.18
C GLN A 170 -9.65 3.65 -4.07
N ARG A 171 -9.61 2.63 -3.21
CA ARG A 171 -10.73 1.72 -2.93
C ARG A 171 -10.55 1.05 -1.58
N GLU A 172 -11.62 0.43 -1.11
CA GLU A 172 -11.54 -0.43 0.07
C GLU A 172 -10.78 -1.72 -0.25
N GLY A 173 -9.81 -2.04 0.61
CA GLY A 173 -8.96 -3.22 0.48
C GLY A 173 -7.87 -3.11 -0.58
N ARG A 174 -6.85 -3.95 -0.43
CA ARG A 174 -5.69 -3.98 -1.34
C ARG A 174 -6.05 -4.66 -2.66
N ALA A 175 -5.47 -4.19 -3.76
CA ALA A 175 -5.43 -4.93 -5.01
C ALA A 175 -4.58 -6.19 -4.84
N LYS A 176 -5.17 -7.37 -5.08
CA LYS A 176 -4.51 -8.66 -4.90
C LYS A 176 -4.07 -9.26 -6.22
N ASP A 177 -4.83 -8.96 -7.24
CA ASP A 177 -4.62 -9.40 -8.62
C ASP A 177 -3.73 -8.46 -9.45
N GLY A 178 -3.27 -7.36 -8.87
CA GLY A 178 -2.49 -6.35 -9.59
C GLY A 178 -3.31 -5.37 -10.43
N ILE A 179 -4.63 -5.42 -10.35
CA ILE A 179 -5.52 -4.47 -11.04
C ILE A 179 -5.88 -3.34 -10.08
N ASP A 180 -5.34 -2.17 -10.37
CA ASP A 180 -5.63 -0.95 -9.61
C ASP A 180 -6.82 -0.24 -10.27
N LYS A 181 -7.90 -0.08 -9.49
CA LYS A 181 -9.12 0.57 -9.96
C LYS A 181 -9.75 1.39 -8.85
N THR A 182 -10.06 2.64 -9.16
CA THR A 182 -10.71 3.56 -8.23
C THR A 182 -12.19 3.21 -8.06
N ASP A 183 -12.65 3.21 -6.81
CA ASP A 183 -14.07 3.00 -6.51
C ASP A 183 -14.82 4.34 -6.60
N PRO A 184 -15.78 4.51 -7.54
CA PRO A 184 -16.61 5.72 -7.62
C PRO A 184 -17.38 6.03 -6.34
N ALA A 185 -17.69 5.01 -5.52
CA ALA A 185 -18.35 5.22 -4.22
C ALA A 185 -17.47 5.98 -3.23
N LEU A 186 -16.13 5.85 -3.34
CA LEU A 186 -15.18 6.64 -2.56
C LEU A 186 -15.31 8.14 -2.90
N LEU A 187 -15.42 8.49 -4.17
CA LEU A 187 -15.54 9.88 -4.62
C LEU A 187 -16.86 10.50 -4.14
N LYS A 188 -17.95 9.74 -4.23
CA LYS A 188 -19.25 10.14 -3.66
C LYS A 188 -19.15 10.37 -2.15
N MET A 189 -18.42 9.51 -1.44
CA MET A 189 -18.18 9.67 0.00
C MET A 189 -17.39 10.95 0.30
N LEU A 190 -16.35 11.26 -0.46
CA LEU A 190 -15.53 12.47 -0.26
C LEU A 190 -16.34 13.77 -0.40
N ALA A 191 -17.39 13.78 -1.21
CA ALA A 191 -18.27 14.94 -1.40
C ALA A 191 -19.42 15.04 -0.38
N MET A 192 -19.66 14.03 0.48
CA MET A 192 -20.80 13.99 1.40
C MET A 192 -20.83 15.15 2.42
N GLY A 193 -19.68 15.71 2.74
CA GLY A 193 -19.55 16.84 3.67
C GLY A 193 -19.84 18.22 3.05
N ARG A 194 -19.97 18.29 1.71
CA ARG A 194 -20.15 19.53 0.91
C ARG A 194 -21.36 19.46 0.00
N ARG A 195 -22.51 19.14 0.57
CA ARG A 195 -23.75 18.91 -0.18
C ARG A 195 -24.28 20.13 -0.92
N GLU A 196 -23.81 21.31 -0.60
CA GLU A 196 -24.10 22.58 -1.28
C GLU A 196 -23.36 22.74 -2.61
N LEU A 197 -22.33 21.95 -2.85
CA LEU A 197 -21.54 21.95 -4.07
C LEU A 197 -21.89 20.77 -4.98
N SER A 198 -21.56 20.89 -6.26
CA SER A 198 -21.54 19.74 -7.17
C SER A 198 -20.47 18.75 -6.75
N LEU A 199 -20.49 17.51 -7.28
CA LEU A 199 -19.47 16.52 -7.00
C LEU A 199 -18.08 17.01 -7.42
N GLY A 200 -17.97 17.52 -8.64
CA GLY A 200 -16.71 18.03 -9.19
C GLY A 200 -16.16 19.19 -8.40
N ASP A 201 -17.00 20.18 -8.05
CA ASP A 201 -16.59 21.34 -7.25
C ASP A 201 -16.13 20.92 -5.85
N SER A 202 -16.88 20.02 -5.20
CA SER A 202 -16.51 19.50 -3.88
C SER A 202 -15.16 18.78 -3.90
N LEU A 203 -14.91 17.92 -4.90
CA LEU A 203 -13.65 17.21 -5.04
C LEU A 203 -12.50 18.14 -5.42
N SER A 204 -12.75 19.19 -6.18
CA SER A 204 -11.75 20.20 -6.55
C SER A 204 -11.19 20.95 -5.33
N GLU A 205 -12.01 21.19 -4.29
CA GLU A 205 -11.55 21.78 -3.03
C GLU A 205 -10.52 20.91 -2.29
N LEU A 206 -10.45 19.63 -2.59
CA LEU A 206 -9.52 18.67 -1.96
C LEU A 206 -8.14 18.63 -2.61
N HIS A 207 -7.94 19.30 -3.74
CA HIS A 207 -6.67 19.28 -4.48
C HIS A 207 -6.15 17.84 -4.68
N LEU A 208 -6.95 17.00 -5.35
CA LEU A 208 -6.67 15.58 -5.53
C LEU A 208 -5.39 15.37 -6.33
N VAL A 209 -4.46 14.62 -5.75
CA VAL A 209 -3.24 14.16 -6.42
C VAL A 209 -3.19 12.63 -6.42
N PRO A 210 -3.33 11.99 -7.60
CA PRO A 210 -3.15 10.55 -7.72
C PRO A 210 -1.69 10.16 -7.48
N VAL A 211 -1.47 9.08 -6.74
CA VAL A 211 -0.14 8.55 -6.42
C VAL A 211 -0.05 7.08 -6.81
N ALA A 212 0.96 6.73 -7.58
CA ALA A 212 1.27 5.35 -7.93
C ALA A 212 2.38 4.80 -7.03
N ILE A 213 2.14 3.68 -6.36
CA ILE A 213 3.15 2.98 -5.58
C ILE A 213 3.44 1.65 -6.26
N SER A 214 4.70 1.48 -6.67
CA SER A 214 5.18 0.32 -7.42
C SER A 214 6.20 -0.43 -6.60
N TYR A 215 6.00 -1.71 -6.44
CA TYR A 215 6.92 -2.64 -5.78
C TYR A 215 7.49 -3.60 -6.82
N GLU A 216 8.82 -3.77 -6.86
CA GLU A 216 9.44 -4.80 -7.69
C GLU A 216 9.04 -6.19 -7.21
N PHE A 217 9.05 -6.38 -5.88
CA PHE A 217 8.52 -7.59 -5.25
C PHE A 217 7.47 -7.19 -4.21
N ASP A 218 6.26 -7.69 -4.37
CA ASP A 218 5.21 -7.52 -3.37
C ASP A 218 5.48 -8.46 -2.20
N ALA A 219 5.78 -7.90 -1.02
CA ALA A 219 6.07 -8.70 0.16
C ALA A 219 4.92 -9.63 0.58
N CYS A 220 3.68 -9.28 0.23
CA CYS A 220 2.47 -10.03 0.55
C CYS A 220 1.91 -10.84 -0.62
N ASP A 221 2.68 -11.07 -1.70
CA ASP A 221 2.20 -11.72 -2.92
C ASP A 221 1.60 -13.12 -2.69
N VAL A 222 2.27 -13.97 -1.89
CA VAL A 222 1.77 -15.30 -1.54
C VAL A 222 0.46 -15.21 -0.75
N LEU A 223 0.37 -14.30 0.24
CA LEU A 223 -0.87 -14.10 1.02
C LEU A 223 -2.04 -13.62 0.16
N LYS A 224 -1.74 -12.79 -0.84
CA LYS A 224 -2.74 -12.34 -1.81
C LYS A 224 -3.18 -13.46 -2.74
N ALA A 225 -2.23 -14.28 -3.20
CA ALA A 225 -2.52 -15.45 -4.03
C ALA A 225 -3.35 -16.50 -3.27
N GLU A 226 -3.10 -16.70 -1.98
CA GLU A 226 -3.91 -17.57 -1.09
C GLU A 226 -5.35 -17.07 -1.00
N GLU A 227 -5.55 -15.75 -0.79
CA GLU A 227 -6.88 -15.16 -0.72
C GLU A 227 -7.63 -15.31 -2.05
N LEU A 228 -6.97 -15.03 -3.20
CA LEU A 228 -7.57 -15.19 -4.53
C LEU A 228 -7.90 -16.65 -4.84
N HIS A 229 -7.00 -17.56 -4.53
CA HIS A 229 -7.23 -19.00 -4.75
C HIS A 229 -8.42 -19.52 -3.91
N ALA A 230 -8.52 -19.10 -2.66
CA ALA A 230 -9.65 -19.47 -1.80
C ALA A 230 -10.98 -18.91 -2.35
N ILE A 231 -10.99 -17.67 -2.85
CA ILE A 231 -12.17 -17.07 -3.47
C ILE A 231 -12.56 -17.84 -4.74
N GLU A 232 -11.59 -18.19 -5.60
CA GLU A 232 -11.86 -18.97 -6.82
C GLU A 232 -12.41 -20.36 -6.50
N LYS A 233 -11.84 -21.04 -5.50
CA LYS A 233 -12.18 -22.41 -5.14
C LYS A 233 -13.47 -22.51 -4.31
N ASP A 234 -13.61 -21.67 -3.28
CA ASP A 234 -14.61 -21.80 -2.22
C ASP A 234 -15.66 -20.66 -2.26
N GLY A 235 -15.55 -19.74 -3.23
CA GLY A 235 -16.44 -18.59 -3.41
C GLY A 235 -16.22 -17.45 -2.39
N SER A 236 -15.40 -17.66 -1.38
CA SER A 236 -15.13 -16.66 -0.33
C SER A 236 -13.82 -16.90 0.40
N PHE A 237 -13.32 -15.84 1.04
CA PHE A 237 -12.18 -15.92 1.95
C PHE A 237 -12.53 -15.24 3.28
N THR A 238 -12.41 -15.97 4.39
CA THR A 238 -12.71 -15.44 5.71
C THR A 238 -11.45 -14.87 6.35
N LYS A 239 -11.42 -13.54 6.51
CA LYS A 239 -10.36 -12.86 7.25
C LYS A 239 -10.60 -12.96 8.75
N ASN A 240 -9.54 -13.25 9.47
CA ASN A 240 -9.50 -13.19 10.93
C ASN A 240 -8.54 -12.10 11.41
N GLU A 241 -8.51 -11.84 12.70
CA GLU A 241 -7.62 -10.82 13.29
C GLU A 241 -6.14 -11.06 13.01
N GLN A 242 -5.74 -12.32 12.89
CA GLN A 242 -4.34 -12.69 12.64
C GLN A 242 -3.96 -12.43 11.17
N THR A 243 -4.90 -12.50 10.24
CA THR A 243 -4.68 -12.28 8.80
C THR A 243 -4.14 -10.88 8.52
N ASP A 244 -4.79 -9.84 9.08
CA ASP A 244 -4.36 -8.46 8.88
C ASP A 244 -3.03 -8.18 9.58
N ILE A 245 -2.84 -8.66 10.82
CA ILE A 245 -1.57 -8.52 11.54
C ILE A 245 -0.43 -9.23 10.80
N HIS A 246 -0.68 -10.44 10.29
CA HIS A 246 0.31 -11.19 9.51
C HIS A 246 0.69 -10.44 8.24
N SER A 247 -0.29 -9.89 7.52
CA SER A 247 -0.04 -9.06 6.33
C SER A 247 0.76 -7.79 6.66
N ILE A 248 0.44 -7.09 7.75
CA ILE A 248 1.19 -5.90 8.19
C ILE A 248 2.65 -6.26 8.47
N VAL A 249 2.89 -7.31 9.27
CA VAL A 249 4.26 -7.73 9.61
C VAL A 249 5.02 -8.16 8.35
N THR A 250 4.39 -8.98 7.50
CA THR A 250 4.99 -9.43 6.23
C THR A 250 5.33 -8.26 5.32
N GLY A 251 4.44 -7.27 5.20
CA GLY A 251 4.68 -6.05 4.44
C GLY A 251 5.86 -5.24 4.98
N MET A 252 5.99 -5.12 6.30
CA MET A 252 7.08 -4.36 6.93
C MET A 252 8.45 -5.01 6.76
N ILE A 253 8.57 -6.34 6.97
CA ILE A 253 9.87 -7.03 7.01
C ILE A 253 10.24 -7.74 5.70
N GLY A 254 9.27 -7.95 4.80
CA GLY A 254 9.49 -8.67 3.54
C GLY A 254 10.30 -7.86 2.54
N PHE A 255 11.12 -8.54 1.75
CA PHE A 255 11.93 -7.94 0.70
C PHE A 255 11.06 -7.40 -0.44
N LYS A 256 11.33 -6.15 -0.85
CA LYS A 256 10.53 -5.38 -1.82
C LYS A 256 11.28 -5.05 -3.12
N GLY A 257 12.61 -5.25 -3.14
CA GLY A 257 13.43 -4.82 -4.27
C GLY A 257 13.37 -3.30 -4.47
N HIS A 258 13.22 -2.86 -5.72
CA HIS A 258 13.03 -1.45 -6.02
C HIS A 258 11.58 -1.03 -5.72
N VAL A 259 11.43 0.01 -4.89
CA VAL A 259 10.13 0.67 -4.63
C VAL A 259 10.14 2.05 -5.27
N HIS A 260 9.06 2.40 -5.97
CA HIS A 260 8.89 3.70 -6.59
C HIS A 260 7.56 4.33 -6.20
N VAL A 261 7.60 5.63 -5.83
CA VAL A 261 6.42 6.46 -5.54
C VAL A 261 6.32 7.55 -6.62
N GLY A 262 5.33 7.41 -7.50
CA GLY A 262 5.05 8.36 -8.58
C GLY A 262 3.91 9.30 -8.17
N PHE A 263 4.21 10.59 -8.02
CA PHE A 263 3.20 11.63 -7.78
C PHE A 263 2.67 12.13 -9.11
N GLY A 264 1.35 12.06 -9.29
CA GLY A 264 0.66 12.66 -10.42
C GLY A 264 0.59 14.19 -10.31
N SER A 265 -0.05 14.80 -11.28
CA SER A 265 -0.46 16.21 -11.19
C SER A 265 -1.79 16.31 -10.44
N GLU A 266 -2.05 17.46 -9.83
CA GLU A 266 -3.38 17.78 -9.30
C GLU A 266 -4.42 17.60 -10.40
N LEU A 267 -5.54 16.93 -10.08
CA LEU A 267 -6.59 16.66 -11.05
C LEU A 267 -7.38 17.91 -11.38
N GLY A 268 -7.48 18.24 -12.67
CA GLY A 268 -8.45 19.17 -13.21
C GLY A 268 -9.81 18.48 -13.34
N ILE A 269 -10.69 18.65 -12.36
CA ILE A 269 -12.00 17.99 -12.34
C ILE A 269 -13.02 18.88 -13.05
N ASN A 270 -13.54 18.41 -14.20
CA ASN A 270 -14.50 19.12 -15.03
C ASN A 270 -15.80 18.31 -15.25
N SER A 271 -16.09 17.37 -14.37
CA SER A 271 -17.25 16.47 -14.47
C SER A 271 -17.85 16.24 -13.09
N ASP A 272 -19.15 15.98 -13.05
CA ASP A 272 -19.88 15.50 -11.86
C ASP A 272 -20.13 13.99 -11.91
N GLU A 273 -19.64 13.31 -12.95
CA GLU A 273 -19.75 11.85 -13.12
C GLU A 273 -18.61 11.16 -12.35
N PRO A 274 -18.89 10.46 -11.23
CA PRO A 274 -17.86 9.87 -10.40
C PRO A 274 -17.08 8.77 -11.11
N GLU A 275 -17.68 8.08 -12.08
CA GLU A 275 -17.05 7.07 -12.92
C GLU A 275 -15.97 7.71 -13.80
N LEU A 276 -16.24 8.86 -14.44
CA LEU A 276 -15.25 9.58 -15.26
C LEU A 276 -14.11 10.14 -14.40
N ILE A 277 -14.42 10.65 -13.21
CA ILE A 277 -13.38 11.14 -12.28
C ILE A 277 -12.48 9.96 -11.82
N ALA A 278 -13.09 8.80 -11.56
CA ALA A 278 -12.35 7.58 -11.19
C ALA A 278 -11.40 7.14 -12.32
N GLU A 279 -11.85 7.20 -13.59
CA GLU A 279 -11.01 6.92 -14.76
C GLU A 279 -9.82 7.86 -14.86
N LEU A 280 -10.01 9.18 -14.65
CA LEU A 280 -8.90 10.15 -14.62
C LEU A 280 -7.87 9.85 -13.51
N ILE A 281 -8.31 9.37 -12.35
CA ILE A 281 -7.42 8.93 -11.27
C ILE A 281 -6.65 7.70 -11.70
N ASP A 282 -7.33 6.70 -12.26
CA ASP A 282 -6.75 5.44 -12.71
C ASP A 282 -5.71 5.65 -13.82
N GLU A 283 -6.00 6.53 -14.80
CA GLU A 283 -5.07 6.92 -15.86
C GLU A 283 -3.79 7.52 -15.29
N GLN A 284 -3.90 8.47 -14.35
CA GLN A 284 -2.71 9.05 -13.72
C GLN A 284 -1.94 8.04 -12.87
N ILE A 285 -2.60 7.18 -12.12
CA ILE A 285 -1.95 6.11 -11.36
C ILE A 285 -1.19 5.19 -12.32
N LEU A 286 -1.83 4.75 -13.40
CA LEU A 286 -1.24 3.85 -14.39
C LEU A 286 -0.05 4.50 -15.12
N LYS A 287 -0.18 5.77 -15.51
CA LYS A 287 0.89 6.55 -16.14
C LYS A 287 2.12 6.64 -15.23
N ASN A 288 1.92 6.92 -13.94
CA ASN A 288 2.99 7.09 -12.97
C ASN A 288 3.47 5.77 -12.37
N TYR A 289 2.78 4.64 -12.63
CA TYR A 289 3.20 3.32 -12.16
C TYR A 289 4.48 2.90 -12.89
N ARG A 290 5.53 2.61 -12.13
CA ARG A 290 6.81 2.15 -12.66
C ARG A 290 6.81 0.64 -12.76
N LEU A 291 6.86 0.12 -13.98
CA LEU A 291 7.03 -1.30 -14.24
C LEU A 291 8.46 -1.74 -13.87
N SER A 292 8.56 -2.85 -13.17
CA SER A 292 9.81 -3.54 -12.81
C SER A 292 10.02 -4.78 -13.66
N ASP A 293 11.22 -5.34 -13.63
CA ASP A 293 11.54 -6.57 -14.36
C ASP A 293 10.64 -7.74 -13.92
N ALA A 294 10.21 -7.78 -12.66
CA ALA A 294 9.28 -8.80 -12.15
C ALA A 294 7.93 -8.82 -12.91
N ASN A 295 7.43 -7.67 -13.38
CA ASN A 295 6.20 -7.59 -14.17
C ASN A 295 6.35 -8.33 -15.51
N TYR A 296 7.49 -8.14 -16.19
CA TYR A 296 7.78 -8.76 -17.47
C TYR A 296 8.07 -10.26 -17.34
N ILE A 297 8.80 -10.68 -16.29
CA ILE A 297 9.08 -12.09 -15.99
C ILE A 297 7.77 -12.84 -15.74
N ALA A 298 6.87 -12.26 -14.94
CA ALA A 298 5.57 -12.86 -14.64
C ALA A 298 4.72 -13.05 -15.91
N ALA A 299 4.66 -12.03 -16.77
CA ALA A 299 3.95 -12.09 -18.04
C ALA A 299 4.56 -13.14 -19.00
N GLU A 300 5.90 -13.23 -19.09
CA GLU A 300 6.62 -14.26 -19.84
C GLU A 300 6.27 -15.67 -19.33
N MET A 301 6.22 -15.86 -18.00
CA MET A 301 5.86 -17.15 -17.41
C MET A 301 4.41 -17.54 -17.66
N LEU A 302 3.45 -16.60 -17.57
CA LEU A 302 2.04 -16.83 -17.90
C LEU A 302 1.87 -17.23 -19.36
N LYS A 303 2.59 -16.55 -20.25
CA LYS A 303 2.59 -16.92 -21.68
C LYS A 303 3.12 -18.34 -21.91
N LYS A 304 4.27 -18.70 -21.31
CA LYS A 304 4.83 -20.05 -21.43
C LYS A 304 3.89 -21.15 -20.89
N LYS A 305 3.02 -20.79 -19.94
CA LYS A 305 1.99 -21.68 -19.39
C LYS A 305 0.72 -21.72 -20.24
N GLY A 306 0.60 -20.92 -21.30
CA GLY A 306 -0.60 -20.82 -22.10
C GLY A 306 -1.78 -20.09 -21.42
N GLU A 307 -1.50 -19.30 -20.40
CA GLU A 307 -2.50 -18.55 -19.62
C GLU A 307 -2.70 -17.10 -20.12
N LEU A 308 -1.80 -16.64 -20.98
CA LEU A 308 -1.81 -15.28 -21.53
C LEU A 308 -1.45 -15.28 -23.01
N PHE A 309 -2.31 -14.71 -23.84
CA PHE A 309 -2.15 -14.60 -25.28
C PHE A 309 -2.44 -13.17 -25.71
N ASP A 310 -1.39 -12.39 -25.93
CA ASP A 310 -1.49 -11.01 -26.40
C ASP A 310 -0.27 -10.68 -27.29
N PRO A 311 -0.46 -10.44 -28.60
CA PRO A 311 0.64 -10.14 -29.53
C PRO A 311 1.39 -8.84 -29.20
N ALA A 312 0.70 -7.81 -28.67
CA ALA A 312 1.33 -6.55 -28.29
C ALA A 312 2.27 -6.76 -27.10
N LEU A 313 1.84 -7.55 -26.11
CA LEU A 313 2.66 -7.94 -24.96
C LEU A 313 3.90 -8.73 -25.39
N ASP A 314 3.80 -9.56 -26.42
CA ASP A 314 4.92 -10.34 -26.96
C ASP A 314 6.06 -9.46 -27.47
N ALA A 315 5.72 -8.39 -28.19
CA ALA A 315 6.71 -7.44 -28.70
C ALA A 315 7.44 -6.75 -27.56
N VAL A 316 6.69 -6.26 -26.57
CA VAL A 316 7.24 -5.54 -25.42
C VAL A 316 8.12 -6.42 -24.52
N ILE A 317 7.72 -7.69 -24.28
CA ILE A 317 8.54 -8.64 -23.51
C ILE A 317 9.86 -8.94 -24.23
N LYS A 318 9.84 -9.11 -25.57
CA LYS A 318 11.06 -9.41 -26.36
C LYS A 318 12.08 -8.28 -26.37
N GLU A 319 11.63 -7.03 -26.35
CA GLU A 319 12.49 -5.86 -26.36
C GLU A 319 13.08 -5.53 -24.98
N LYS A 320 12.45 -6.03 -23.92
CA LYS A 320 12.87 -5.74 -22.55
C LYS A 320 14.12 -6.52 -22.15
N VAL A 321 15.17 -5.80 -21.82
CA VAL A 321 16.35 -6.37 -21.16
C VAL A 321 16.04 -6.53 -19.67
N ILE A 322 16.03 -7.77 -19.21
CA ILE A 322 15.70 -8.15 -17.83
C ILE A 322 17.01 -8.50 -17.09
N SER A 323 17.13 -7.98 -15.85
CA SER A 323 18.24 -8.33 -14.96
C SER A 323 18.21 -9.82 -14.59
N GLU A 324 19.33 -10.52 -14.76
CA GLU A 324 19.44 -11.92 -14.33
C GLU A 324 19.29 -12.07 -12.82
N GLU A 325 19.79 -11.13 -12.03
CA GLU A 325 19.63 -11.12 -10.58
C GLU A 325 18.13 -11.07 -10.19
N VAL A 326 17.36 -10.18 -10.81
CA VAL A 326 15.90 -10.09 -10.57
C VAL A 326 15.20 -11.37 -11.01
N ARG A 327 15.63 -11.98 -12.13
CA ARG A 327 15.10 -13.24 -12.65
C ARG A 327 15.34 -14.39 -11.66
N GLU A 328 16.54 -14.51 -11.12
CA GLU A 328 16.90 -15.53 -10.14
C GLU A 328 16.08 -15.38 -8.85
N ILE A 329 15.99 -14.17 -8.30
CA ILE A 329 15.18 -13.87 -7.10
C ILE A 329 13.71 -14.22 -7.36
N PHE A 330 13.16 -13.85 -8.52
CA PHE A 330 11.77 -14.13 -8.86
C PHE A 330 11.50 -15.62 -9.00
N PHE A 331 12.39 -16.36 -9.68
CA PHE A 331 12.26 -17.82 -9.81
C PHE A 331 12.40 -18.54 -8.48
N GLU A 332 13.31 -18.11 -7.60
CA GLU A 332 13.41 -18.67 -6.26
C GLU A 332 12.10 -18.45 -5.47
N ARG A 333 11.50 -17.27 -5.59
CA ARG A 333 10.21 -16.93 -4.97
C ARG A 333 9.08 -17.84 -5.48
N ILE A 334 9.00 -18.03 -6.80
CA ILE A 334 8.01 -18.92 -7.42
C ILE A 334 8.24 -20.38 -7.00
N SER A 335 9.48 -20.85 -6.93
CA SER A 335 9.80 -22.22 -6.54
C SER A 335 9.39 -22.57 -5.10
N LYS A 336 9.33 -21.58 -4.22
CA LYS A 336 8.86 -21.71 -2.83
C LYS A 336 7.33 -21.59 -2.68
N THR A 337 6.64 -21.17 -3.74
CA THR A 337 5.20 -20.98 -3.74
C THR A 337 4.48 -22.30 -4.06
N GLN A 338 3.38 -22.57 -3.37
CA GLN A 338 2.55 -23.75 -3.66
C GLN A 338 2.04 -23.70 -5.12
N PRO A 339 2.10 -24.81 -5.89
CA PRO A 339 1.74 -24.82 -7.32
C PRO A 339 0.36 -24.25 -7.62
N ALA A 340 -0.63 -24.47 -6.75
CA ALA A 340 -1.99 -23.97 -6.89
C ALA A 340 -2.09 -22.43 -6.83
N LEU A 341 -1.13 -21.75 -6.19
CA LEU A 341 -1.11 -20.32 -5.99
C LEU A 341 -0.35 -19.56 -7.09
N VAL A 342 0.51 -20.26 -7.82
CA VAL A 342 1.45 -19.65 -8.77
C VAL A 342 0.74 -18.82 -9.84
N LYS A 343 -0.40 -19.28 -10.35
CA LYS A 343 -1.18 -18.55 -11.36
C LYS A 343 -1.63 -17.19 -10.82
N HIS A 344 -2.24 -17.13 -9.65
CA HIS A 344 -2.72 -15.89 -9.03
C HIS A 344 -1.56 -14.94 -8.72
N LEU A 345 -0.45 -15.47 -8.21
CA LEU A 345 0.75 -14.69 -7.92
C LEU A 345 1.31 -14.07 -9.20
N LEU A 346 1.43 -14.83 -10.28
CA LEU A 346 1.91 -14.33 -11.57
C LEU A 346 1.00 -13.24 -12.14
N PHE A 347 -0.32 -13.39 -12.07
CA PHE A 347 -1.25 -12.34 -12.50
C PHE A 347 -1.11 -11.08 -11.66
N GLY A 348 -0.88 -11.19 -10.33
CA GLY A 348 -0.62 -10.05 -9.45
C GLY A 348 0.54 -9.17 -9.93
N TYR A 349 1.57 -9.78 -10.51
CA TYR A 349 2.71 -9.07 -11.11
C TYR A 349 2.48 -8.68 -12.58
N ALA A 350 1.83 -9.51 -13.38
CA ALA A 350 1.67 -9.25 -14.81
C ALA A 350 0.62 -8.17 -15.14
N ASN A 351 -0.46 -8.08 -14.36
CA ASN A 351 -1.57 -7.18 -14.64
C ASN A 351 -1.21 -5.71 -14.74
N PRO A 352 -0.27 -5.13 -13.94
CA PRO A 352 0.15 -3.75 -14.15
C PRO A 352 0.74 -3.49 -15.55
N LEU A 353 1.53 -4.43 -16.07
CA LEU A 353 2.06 -4.36 -17.44
C LEU A 353 0.94 -4.48 -18.48
N ILE A 354 0.04 -5.46 -18.30
CA ILE A 354 -1.09 -5.69 -19.21
C ILE A 354 -1.99 -4.45 -19.28
N ASN A 355 -2.33 -3.87 -18.11
CA ASN A 355 -3.20 -2.70 -18.06
C ASN A 355 -2.54 -1.47 -18.70
N LYS A 356 -1.24 -1.28 -18.47
CA LYS A 356 -0.50 -0.17 -19.09
C LYS A 356 -0.48 -0.26 -20.61
N LEU A 357 -0.24 -1.45 -21.15
CA LEU A 357 -0.26 -1.68 -22.59
C LEU A 357 -1.66 -1.45 -23.20
N LYS A 358 -2.72 -1.83 -22.51
CA LYS A 358 -4.09 -1.56 -22.98
C LYS A 358 -4.37 -0.07 -23.04
N SER A 359 -3.98 0.68 -22.00
CA SER A 359 -4.14 2.14 -21.97
C SER A 359 -3.34 2.82 -23.07
N ASP A 360 -2.11 2.37 -23.36
CA ASP A 360 -1.26 2.93 -24.42
C ASP A 360 -1.80 2.62 -25.85
N LEU A 361 -2.63 1.58 -26.00
CA LEU A 361 -3.24 1.19 -27.28
C LEU A 361 -4.61 1.85 -27.51
N GLU A 362 -5.26 2.37 -26.48
CA GLU A 362 -6.54 3.07 -26.55
C GLU A 362 -6.37 4.58 -26.81
N LEU A 363 -5.12 5.10 -26.73
CA LEU A 363 -4.72 6.48 -27.05
C LEU A 363 -4.21 6.60 -28.48
#